data_ee551d12f5c38429230d36ee95f99f71
#
_entry.id   ee551d12f5c38429230d36ee95f99f71
#
_cell.length_a   1.000
_cell.length_b   1.000
_cell.length_c   1.000
_cell.angle_alpha   90.00
_cell.angle_beta   90.00
_cell.angle_gamma   90.00
#
_symmetry.space_group_name_H-M   'P 1'
#
loop_
_entity.id
_entity.type
_entity.pdbx_description
1 polymer ?
#
loop_
_entity_poly.entity_id
_entity_poly.type
_entity_poly.pdbx_seq_one_letter_code
_entity_poly.pdbx_strand_id
1 'polypeptide(L)'
;MKQIIHICPRFIIGFIASITLFVSMMPAAMAKPQQDTGVVCRLQTDKDIFPAGESQNIVLKISLDAPLAPADIQRPAVNIALVLDRSGSMNGIKIEQAKAAAQEALNRLGLQDIFSLVTYNNTIQTIVPAQQPGNKRQISNTIRQIQAGGNTALFGGVSQGAAEIRKNIENDYVHRIVLLSDGLANVGPSTPEDLGRLGAALIKENISVTTVGGGWITMKISWQGFPKKVIERICKAPGMLL
;
A
#
# COMPACT_ATOMS: atom_id res chain seq x y z
N MET A 1 -39.37 4.78 -78.85
CA MET A 1 -38.23 5.71 -78.93
C MET A 1 -37.24 5.39 -77.77
N LYS A 2 -36.16 4.68 -78.10
CA LYS A 2 -35.09 4.39 -77.15
C LYS A 2 -34.00 5.44 -77.33
N GLN A 3 -33.74 6.27 -76.37
CA GLN A 3 -32.56 7.14 -76.36
C GLN A 3 -31.39 6.42 -75.75
N ILE A 4 -30.34 6.25 -76.52
CA ILE A 4 -29.06 5.71 -76.12
C ILE A 4 -28.17 6.90 -75.73
N ILE A 5 -27.83 7.01 -74.44
CA ILE A 5 -26.92 8.04 -73.96
C ILE A 5 -25.51 7.50 -74.16
N HIS A 6 -24.75 8.06 -75.09
CA HIS A 6 -23.31 7.79 -75.22
C HIS A 6 -22.53 8.53 -74.16
N ILE A 7 -22.04 7.83 -73.14
CA ILE A 7 -21.09 8.35 -72.12
C ILE A 7 -19.65 8.25 -72.68
N CYS A 8 -19.02 9.41 -72.86
CA CYS A 8 -17.70 9.54 -73.42
C CYS A 8 -16.67 8.91 -72.48
N PRO A 9 -15.82 7.94 -72.88
CA PRO A 9 -14.92 7.21 -72.00
C PRO A 9 -13.78 8.07 -71.39
N ARG A 10 -13.61 9.29 -71.84
CA ARG A 10 -12.57 10.19 -71.35
C ARG A 10 -12.82 10.77 -69.96
N PHE A 11 -14.05 10.76 -69.46
CA PHE A 11 -14.35 11.29 -68.13
C PHE A 11 -14.19 10.26 -66.99
N ILE A 12 -14.23 8.96 -67.33
CA ILE A 12 -14.14 7.88 -66.31
C ILE A 12 -12.71 7.69 -65.81
N ILE A 13 -11.68 7.91 -66.67
CA ILE A 13 -10.28 7.73 -66.30
C ILE A 13 -9.81 8.84 -65.35
N GLY A 14 -10.30 10.07 -65.45
CA GLY A 14 -9.94 11.15 -64.57
C GLY A 14 -10.48 11.01 -63.15
N PHE A 15 -11.64 10.35 -62.98
CA PHE A 15 -12.26 10.19 -61.66
C PHE A 15 -11.65 9.06 -60.83
N ILE A 16 -11.17 7.99 -61.51
CA ILE A 16 -10.50 6.87 -60.84
C ILE A 16 -9.07 7.27 -60.36
N ALA A 17 -8.36 8.10 -61.15
CA ALA A 17 -7.05 8.60 -60.78
C ALA A 17 -7.10 9.56 -59.58
N SER A 18 -8.20 10.32 -59.39
CA SER A 18 -8.35 11.21 -58.24
C SER A 18 -8.69 10.50 -56.94
N ILE A 19 -9.39 9.35 -57.01
CA ILE A 19 -9.74 8.55 -55.82
C ILE A 19 -8.54 7.76 -55.31
N THR A 20 -7.65 7.27 -56.20
CA THR A 20 -6.45 6.54 -55.82
C THR A 20 -5.38 7.44 -55.15
N LEU A 21 -5.36 8.75 -55.49
CA LEU A 21 -4.40 9.68 -54.87
C LEU A 21 -4.82 10.11 -53.46
N PHE A 22 -6.13 10.02 -53.12
CA PHE A 22 -6.63 10.40 -51.79
C PHE A 22 -6.50 9.30 -50.74
N VAL A 23 -6.36 8.02 -51.12
CA VAL A 23 -6.20 6.88 -50.21
C VAL A 23 -4.77 6.73 -49.73
N SER A 24 -3.77 7.27 -50.44
CA SER A 24 -2.36 7.15 -50.06
C SER A 24 -1.86 8.19 -49.02
N MET A 25 -2.75 9.10 -48.57
CA MET A 25 -2.39 10.17 -47.62
C MET A 25 -3.13 10.06 -46.27
N MET A 26 -3.63 8.87 -45.92
CA MET A 26 -4.00 8.63 -44.51
C MET A 26 -2.71 8.56 -43.67
N PRO A 27 -2.51 9.49 -42.72
CA PRO A 27 -1.41 9.35 -41.78
C PRO A 27 -1.61 8.03 -41.05
N ALA A 28 -0.58 7.17 -41.07
CA ALA A 28 -0.55 5.99 -40.25
C ALA A 28 -0.89 6.45 -38.82
N ALA A 29 -2.04 6.05 -38.31
CA ALA A 29 -2.40 6.30 -36.93
C ALA A 29 -1.28 5.65 -36.11
N MET A 30 -0.40 6.48 -35.54
CA MET A 30 0.60 5.99 -34.58
C MET A 30 -0.20 5.32 -33.47
N ALA A 31 -0.17 4.00 -33.44
CA ALA A 31 -0.68 3.23 -32.33
C ALA A 31 0.07 3.76 -31.09
N LYS A 32 -0.65 4.40 -30.19
CA LYS A 32 -0.07 4.77 -28.88
C LYS A 32 0.52 3.49 -28.31
N PRO A 33 1.79 3.52 -27.83
CA PRO A 33 2.36 2.37 -27.18
C PRO A 33 1.41 1.96 -26.06
N GLN A 34 0.92 0.73 -26.12
CA GLN A 34 0.08 0.15 -25.10
C GLN A 34 0.95 0.10 -23.84
N GLN A 35 0.74 1.02 -22.89
CA GLN A 35 1.43 0.98 -21.61
C GLN A 35 1.03 -0.33 -20.94
N ASP A 36 2.01 -1.18 -20.73
CA ASP A 36 1.86 -2.39 -19.94
C ASP A 36 1.53 -1.95 -18.50
N THR A 37 0.24 -2.06 -18.14
CA THR A 37 -0.28 -1.62 -16.83
C THR A 37 -0.13 -2.69 -15.76
N GLY A 38 0.55 -3.78 -16.09
CA GLY A 38 0.76 -4.92 -15.20
C GLY A 38 1.89 -4.72 -14.20
N VAL A 39 1.68 -5.17 -12.95
CA VAL A 39 2.76 -5.35 -11.97
C VAL A 39 3.52 -6.63 -12.33
N VAL A 40 4.83 -6.51 -12.54
CA VAL A 40 5.70 -7.66 -12.81
C VAL A 40 6.24 -8.19 -11.49
N CYS A 41 5.94 -9.45 -11.19
CA CYS A 41 6.48 -10.15 -10.03
C CYS A 41 7.62 -11.06 -10.49
N ARG A 42 8.81 -10.89 -9.89
CA ARG A 42 9.97 -11.75 -10.13
C ARG A 42 10.34 -12.49 -8.86
N LEU A 43 10.56 -13.78 -9.00
CA LEU A 43 11.00 -14.66 -7.92
C LEU A 43 12.42 -15.12 -8.24
N GLN A 44 13.32 -15.04 -7.28
CA GLN A 44 14.70 -15.50 -7.38
C GLN A 44 15.08 -16.23 -6.10
N THR A 45 15.72 -17.36 -6.23
CA THR A 45 16.32 -18.11 -5.12
C THR A 45 17.83 -17.84 -5.05
N ASP A 46 18.41 -17.98 -3.87
CA ASP A 46 19.87 -17.88 -3.66
C ASP A 46 20.64 -19.09 -4.22
N LYS A 47 19.92 -20.17 -4.60
CA LYS A 47 20.48 -21.40 -5.16
C LYS A 47 19.63 -21.86 -6.34
N ASP A 48 20.28 -22.33 -7.40
CA ASP A 48 19.61 -22.85 -8.58
C ASP A 48 19.39 -24.38 -8.54
N ILE A 49 20.13 -25.07 -7.66
CA ILE A 49 20.10 -26.54 -7.54
C ILE A 49 19.92 -26.92 -6.07
N PHE A 50 19.00 -27.84 -5.83
CA PHE A 50 18.69 -28.36 -4.50
C PHE A 50 18.95 -29.87 -4.46
N PRO A 51 19.76 -30.39 -3.50
CA PRO A 51 19.93 -31.83 -3.30
C PRO A 51 18.60 -32.47 -2.92
N ALA A 52 18.29 -33.60 -3.53
CA ALA A 52 17.09 -34.37 -3.20
C ALA A 52 17.25 -35.05 -1.84
N GLY A 53 16.22 -35.02 -1.00
CA GLY A 53 16.18 -35.76 0.26
C GLY A 53 16.77 -35.01 1.47
N GLU A 54 17.28 -33.80 1.32
CA GLU A 54 17.78 -32.98 2.43
C GLU A 54 16.91 -31.75 2.68
N SER A 55 16.72 -31.41 3.96
CA SER A 55 16.06 -30.16 4.36
C SER A 55 17.07 -29.02 4.30
N GLN A 56 16.80 -27.98 3.50
CA GLN A 56 17.67 -26.83 3.37
C GLN A 56 16.93 -25.50 3.60
N ASN A 57 17.66 -24.52 4.13
CA ASN A 57 17.19 -23.14 4.17
C ASN A 57 17.44 -22.48 2.80
N ILE A 58 16.42 -21.85 2.27
CA ILE A 58 16.44 -21.13 1.00
C ILE A 58 16.09 -19.67 1.26
N VAL A 59 16.80 -18.76 0.63
CA VAL A 59 16.42 -17.35 0.59
C VAL A 59 15.65 -17.09 -0.70
N LEU A 60 14.38 -16.74 -0.59
CA LEU A 60 13.53 -16.35 -1.70
C LEU A 60 13.46 -14.82 -1.78
N LYS A 61 13.96 -14.24 -2.87
CA LYS A 61 13.80 -12.83 -3.20
C LYS A 61 12.56 -12.65 -4.09
N ILE A 62 11.61 -11.85 -3.60
CA ILE A 62 10.41 -11.44 -4.35
C ILE A 62 10.58 -9.98 -4.74
N SER A 63 10.63 -9.70 -6.04
CA SER A 63 10.70 -8.34 -6.57
C SER A 63 9.40 -8.01 -7.28
N LEU A 64 8.82 -6.86 -6.94
CA LEU A 64 7.61 -6.33 -7.57
C LEU A 64 7.97 -5.05 -8.32
N ASP A 65 7.88 -5.09 -9.64
CA ASP A 65 8.08 -3.92 -10.49
C ASP A 65 6.71 -3.40 -10.92
N ALA A 66 6.32 -2.25 -10.41
CA ALA A 66 5.07 -1.58 -10.79
C ALA A 66 5.34 -0.54 -11.89
N PRO A 67 4.44 -0.40 -12.86
CA PRO A 67 4.52 0.69 -13.83
C PRO A 67 4.38 2.05 -13.13
N LEU A 68 4.91 3.10 -13.74
CA LEU A 68 4.69 4.45 -13.25
C LEU A 68 3.18 4.75 -13.23
N ALA A 69 2.69 5.25 -12.11
CA ALA A 69 1.31 5.68 -12.03
C ALA A 69 1.07 6.84 -13.04
N PRO A 70 -0.02 6.82 -13.81
CA PRO A 70 -0.40 7.95 -14.64
C PRO A 70 -0.47 9.23 -13.80
N ALA A 71 0.03 10.34 -14.34
CA ALA A 71 0.14 11.59 -13.61
C ALA A 71 -1.21 12.23 -13.22
N ASP A 72 -2.28 11.79 -13.84
CA ASP A 72 -3.67 12.25 -13.63
C ASP A 72 -4.44 11.42 -12.61
N ILE A 73 -3.91 10.29 -12.15
CA ILE A 73 -4.56 9.50 -11.10
C ILE A 73 -4.28 10.14 -9.74
N GLN A 74 -5.32 10.76 -9.19
CA GLN A 74 -5.29 11.19 -7.80
C GLN A 74 -5.31 9.95 -6.89
N ARG A 75 -4.36 9.85 -5.97
CA ARG A 75 -4.40 8.80 -4.96
C ARG A 75 -5.65 8.95 -4.09
N PRO A 76 -6.26 7.86 -3.66
CA PRO A 76 -7.34 7.94 -2.68
C PRO A 76 -6.83 8.60 -1.39
N ALA A 77 -7.72 9.34 -0.73
CA ALA A 77 -7.43 9.89 0.58
C ALA A 77 -7.21 8.77 1.60
N VAL A 78 -6.36 9.00 2.59
CA VAL A 78 -6.07 8.02 3.64
C VAL A 78 -6.59 8.50 4.99
N ASN A 79 -7.10 7.55 5.77
CA ASN A 79 -7.39 7.73 7.18
C ASN A 79 -6.40 6.88 7.96
N ILE A 80 -5.38 7.53 8.53
CA ILE A 80 -4.24 6.86 9.14
C ILE A 80 -4.20 7.10 10.65
N ALA A 81 -4.11 6.02 11.42
CA ALA A 81 -3.79 6.06 12.84
C ALA A 81 -2.35 5.59 13.05
N LEU A 82 -1.50 6.49 13.49
CA LEU A 82 -0.17 6.14 13.90
C LEU A 82 -0.21 5.69 15.37
N VAL A 83 0.22 4.46 15.62
CA VAL A 83 0.24 3.86 16.98
C VAL A 83 1.70 3.65 17.36
N LEU A 84 2.19 4.49 18.28
CA LEU A 84 3.60 4.58 18.64
C LEU A 84 3.84 3.96 20.01
N ASP A 85 4.66 2.93 20.04
CA ASP A 85 5.21 2.35 21.25
C ASP A 85 6.15 3.35 21.91
N ARG A 86 5.87 3.68 23.17
CA ARG A 86 6.78 4.45 24.02
C ARG A 86 7.19 3.69 25.27
N SER A 87 7.22 2.35 25.21
CA SER A 87 7.72 1.51 26.30
C SER A 87 9.19 1.73 26.59
N GLY A 88 9.68 1.17 27.71
CA GLY A 88 11.08 1.35 28.14
C GLY A 88 12.10 0.83 27.12
N SER A 89 11.79 -0.22 26.35
CA SER A 89 12.66 -0.77 25.30
C SER A 89 12.90 0.18 24.13
N MET A 90 11.97 1.13 23.92
CA MET A 90 12.08 2.18 22.91
C MET A 90 13.04 3.31 23.28
N ASN A 91 13.61 3.33 24.48
CA ASN A 91 14.47 4.41 24.94
C ASN A 91 15.70 4.63 24.04
N GLY A 92 16.20 5.86 23.99
CA GLY A 92 17.37 6.25 23.19
C GLY A 92 17.05 6.44 21.70
N ILE A 93 17.85 5.86 20.84
CA ILE A 93 17.79 6.02 19.38
C ILE A 93 16.44 5.58 18.79
N LYS A 94 15.84 4.53 19.35
CA LYS A 94 14.60 3.94 18.79
C LYS A 94 13.42 4.91 18.87
N ILE A 95 13.22 5.56 20.01
CA ILE A 95 12.12 6.54 20.14
C ILE A 95 12.33 7.75 19.24
N GLU A 96 13.58 8.18 19.06
CA GLU A 96 13.89 9.30 18.15
C GLU A 96 13.63 8.92 16.68
N GLN A 97 13.98 7.69 16.28
CA GLN A 97 13.65 7.18 14.94
C GLN A 97 12.14 7.04 14.74
N ALA A 98 11.39 6.57 15.74
CA ALA A 98 9.94 6.49 15.68
C ALA A 98 9.27 7.87 15.56
N LYS A 99 9.77 8.87 16.30
CA LYS A 99 9.33 10.27 16.17
C LYS A 99 9.63 10.82 14.77
N ALA A 100 10.82 10.57 14.23
CA ALA A 100 11.20 11.01 12.90
C ALA A 100 10.29 10.35 11.83
N ALA A 101 10.01 9.05 11.95
CA ALA A 101 9.09 8.34 11.07
C ALA A 101 7.65 8.91 11.16
N ALA A 102 7.20 9.24 12.37
CA ALA A 102 5.89 9.87 12.59
C ALA A 102 5.79 11.25 11.93
N GLN A 103 6.84 12.05 12.04
CA GLN A 103 6.91 13.37 11.41
C GLN A 103 6.94 13.27 9.88
N GLU A 104 7.69 12.32 9.35
CA GLU A 104 7.76 12.07 7.90
C GLU A 104 6.41 11.60 7.36
N ALA A 105 5.73 10.69 8.07
CA ALA A 105 4.38 10.27 7.71
C ALA A 105 3.42 11.47 7.67
N LEU A 106 3.43 12.32 8.70
CA LEU A 106 2.62 13.55 8.78
C LEU A 106 2.91 14.50 7.61
N ASN A 107 4.18 14.67 7.24
CA ASN A 107 4.58 15.58 6.15
C ASN A 107 4.04 15.14 4.79
N ARG A 108 3.92 13.83 4.56
CA ARG A 108 3.41 13.26 3.30
C ARG A 108 1.89 13.32 3.14
N LEU A 109 1.16 13.63 4.21
CA LEU A 109 -0.30 13.71 4.17
C LEU A 109 -0.76 15.00 3.47
N GLY A 110 -1.81 14.89 2.67
CA GLY A 110 -2.52 16.00 2.04
C GLY A 110 -3.67 16.54 2.89
N LEU A 111 -4.31 17.60 2.41
CA LEU A 111 -5.44 18.23 3.11
C LEU A 111 -6.69 17.34 3.21
N GLN A 112 -6.81 16.36 2.30
CA GLN A 112 -7.94 15.42 2.27
C GLN A 112 -7.74 14.21 3.19
N ASP A 113 -6.52 14.03 3.71
CA ASP A 113 -6.22 12.89 4.57
C ASP A 113 -6.66 13.13 6.01
N ILE A 114 -6.86 12.06 6.76
CA ILE A 114 -7.12 12.08 8.20
C ILE A 114 -5.91 11.48 8.91
N PHE A 115 -5.46 12.12 9.96
CA PHE A 115 -4.34 11.70 10.79
C PHE A 115 -4.74 11.62 12.25
N SER A 116 -4.33 10.57 12.93
CA SER A 116 -4.38 10.46 14.38
C SER A 116 -3.07 9.87 14.91
N LEU A 117 -2.74 10.20 16.16
CA LEU A 117 -1.56 9.66 16.86
C LEU A 117 -1.96 9.15 18.22
N VAL A 118 -1.76 7.87 18.43
CA VAL A 118 -1.92 7.18 19.70
C VAL A 118 -0.55 6.74 20.18
N THR A 119 -0.26 6.97 21.44
CA THR A 119 0.94 6.41 22.10
C THR A 119 0.52 5.41 23.16
N TYR A 120 1.35 4.41 23.40
CA TYR A 120 1.11 3.43 24.44
C TYR A 120 2.39 3.00 25.16
N ASN A 121 2.24 2.73 26.46
CA ASN A 121 3.16 2.03 27.33
C ASN A 121 2.33 1.22 28.34
N ASN A 122 2.37 1.50 29.64
CA ASN A 122 1.39 1.00 30.64
C ASN A 122 0.01 1.62 30.42
N THR A 123 -0.02 2.83 29.88
CA THR A 123 -1.22 3.62 29.57
C THR A 123 -1.33 3.89 28.09
N ILE A 124 -2.56 4.08 27.62
CA ILE A 124 -2.86 4.38 26.23
C ILE A 124 -3.35 5.83 26.17
N GLN A 125 -2.77 6.61 25.27
CA GLN A 125 -3.09 8.03 25.14
C GLN A 125 -3.27 8.40 23.67
N THR A 126 -4.41 9.02 23.33
CA THR A 126 -4.59 9.69 22.05
C THR A 126 -3.95 11.07 22.13
N ILE A 127 -2.78 11.22 21.54
CA ILE A 127 -2.00 12.47 21.55
C ILE A 127 -2.54 13.45 20.51
N VAL A 128 -2.94 12.92 19.34
CA VAL A 128 -3.60 13.70 18.29
C VAL A 128 -4.87 12.94 17.90
N PRO A 129 -6.05 13.48 18.21
CA PRO A 129 -7.31 12.91 17.75
C PRO A 129 -7.42 12.91 16.22
N ALA A 130 -8.25 12.03 15.66
CA ALA A 130 -8.48 11.95 14.23
C ALA A 130 -8.95 13.28 13.65
N GLN A 131 -8.12 13.87 12.78
CA GLN A 131 -8.35 15.19 12.18
C GLN A 131 -7.58 15.34 10.87
N GLN A 132 -7.97 16.30 10.06
CA GLN A 132 -7.17 16.73 8.92
C GLN A 132 -5.83 17.32 9.40
N PRO A 133 -4.70 17.08 8.70
CA PRO A 133 -3.38 17.51 9.14
C PRO A 133 -3.12 19.01 8.85
N GLY A 134 -4.09 19.88 9.19
CA GLY A 134 -4.01 21.32 8.87
C GLY A 134 -2.84 22.04 9.54
N ASN A 135 -2.63 21.82 10.85
CA ASN A 135 -1.51 22.42 11.59
C ASN A 135 -0.39 21.41 11.86
N LYS A 136 0.31 21.00 10.79
CA LYS A 136 1.43 20.03 10.86
C LYS A 136 2.52 20.46 11.84
N ARG A 137 2.78 21.76 11.95
CA ARG A 137 3.82 22.28 12.87
C ARG A 137 3.47 22.01 14.34
N GLN A 138 2.22 22.24 14.72
CA GLN A 138 1.76 21.95 16.08
C GLN A 138 1.81 20.46 16.40
N ILE A 139 1.30 19.63 15.48
CA ILE A 139 1.35 18.16 15.60
C ILE A 139 2.81 17.68 15.73
N SER A 140 3.71 18.19 14.89
CA SER A 140 5.14 17.87 14.94
C SER A 140 5.79 18.24 16.28
N ASN A 141 5.43 19.39 16.87
CA ASN A 141 5.91 19.76 18.18
C ASN A 141 5.42 18.79 19.27
N THR A 142 4.17 18.35 19.20
CA THR A 142 3.61 17.35 20.12
C THR A 142 4.35 16.01 19.98
N ILE A 143 4.66 15.57 18.76
CA ILE A 143 5.44 14.34 18.50
C ILE A 143 6.82 14.41 19.16
N ARG A 144 7.50 15.54 19.09
CA ARG A 144 8.84 15.72 19.68
C ARG A 144 8.87 15.55 21.19
N GLN A 145 7.77 15.84 21.88
CA GLN A 145 7.65 15.76 23.33
C GLN A 145 7.44 14.33 23.87
N ILE A 146 7.21 13.34 22.99
CA ILE A 146 7.01 11.96 23.39
C ILE A 146 8.29 11.42 24.03
N GLN A 147 8.14 10.81 25.22
CA GLN A 147 9.24 10.19 25.97
C GLN A 147 8.93 8.71 26.17
N ALA A 148 10.00 7.89 26.10
CA ALA A 148 9.91 6.45 26.35
C ALA A 148 9.91 6.14 27.85
N GLY A 149 9.26 5.04 28.23
CA GLY A 149 9.22 4.51 29.59
C GLY A 149 8.02 3.58 29.83
N GLY A 150 8.15 2.67 30.78
CA GLY A 150 7.09 1.73 31.16
C GLY A 150 7.04 0.45 30.33
N ASN A 151 5.94 -0.28 30.41
CA ASN A 151 5.69 -1.56 29.76
C ASN A 151 5.00 -1.38 28.38
N THR A 152 4.51 -2.49 27.79
CA THR A 152 4.06 -2.52 26.38
C THR A 152 2.63 -3.06 26.28
N ALA A 153 1.61 -2.17 26.36
CA ALA A 153 0.18 -2.48 26.19
C ALA A 153 -0.24 -2.41 24.72
N LEU A 154 0.37 -3.22 23.86
CA LEU A 154 0.23 -3.18 22.41
C LEU A 154 -1.22 -3.37 21.96
N PHE A 155 -1.94 -4.37 22.50
CA PHE A 155 -3.33 -4.65 22.15
C PHE A 155 -4.22 -3.41 22.34
N GLY A 156 -4.07 -2.75 23.49
CA GLY A 156 -4.81 -1.53 23.78
C GLY A 156 -4.43 -0.37 22.87
N GLY A 157 -3.15 -0.22 22.56
CA GLY A 157 -2.66 0.79 21.60
C GLY A 157 -3.30 0.64 20.23
N VAL A 158 -3.28 -0.58 19.66
CA VAL A 158 -3.90 -0.87 18.35
C VAL A 158 -5.42 -0.70 18.41
N SER A 159 -6.08 -1.15 19.49
CA SER A 159 -7.52 -0.98 19.68
C SER A 159 -7.92 0.50 19.72
N GLN A 160 -7.14 1.34 20.39
CA GLN A 160 -7.36 2.78 20.43
C GLN A 160 -7.12 3.44 19.06
N GLY A 161 -6.08 3.00 18.33
CA GLY A 161 -5.86 3.42 16.95
C GLY A 161 -7.05 3.09 16.04
N ALA A 162 -7.63 1.90 16.20
CA ALA A 162 -8.84 1.52 15.49
C ALA A 162 -10.05 2.39 15.88
N ALA A 163 -10.17 2.77 17.14
CA ALA A 163 -11.23 3.68 17.59
C ALA A 163 -11.09 5.08 16.93
N GLU A 164 -9.87 5.56 16.73
CA GLU A 164 -9.64 6.81 15.99
C GLU A 164 -10.01 6.68 14.50
N ILE A 165 -9.65 5.57 13.85
CA ILE A 165 -10.02 5.30 12.45
C ILE A 165 -11.54 5.28 12.28
N ARG A 166 -12.28 4.62 13.20
CA ARG A 166 -13.74 4.46 13.12
C ARG A 166 -14.50 5.77 13.15
N LYS A 167 -13.92 6.86 13.66
CA LYS A 167 -14.56 8.19 13.63
C LYS A 167 -14.82 8.71 12.21
N ASN A 168 -14.12 8.15 11.21
CA ASN A 168 -14.23 8.54 9.81
C ASN A 168 -14.33 7.31 8.89
N ILE A 169 -14.96 6.22 9.35
CA ILE A 169 -15.01 4.93 8.64
C ILE A 169 -15.95 4.96 7.42
N GLU A 170 -16.95 5.82 7.41
CA GLU A 170 -17.98 5.89 6.35
C GLU A 170 -17.50 6.56 5.06
N ASN A 171 -16.31 7.12 5.06
CA ASN A 171 -15.74 7.78 3.89
C ASN A 171 -14.92 6.80 3.05
N ASP A 172 -14.82 7.07 1.75
CA ASP A 172 -14.00 6.30 0.79
C ASP A 172 -12.50 6.52 1.01
N TYR A 173 -12.05 6.34 2.25
CA TYR A 173 -10.65 6.40 2.63
C TYR A 173 -9.99 5.03 2.59
N VAL A 174 -8.68 5.02 2.34
CA VAL A 174 -7.87 3.85 2.68
C VAL A 174 -7.56 3.90 4.18
N HIS A 175 -8.20 3.01 4.96
CA HIS A 175 -8.04 2.96 6.41
C HIS A 175 -6.81 2.16 6.82
N ARG A 176 -5.88 2.79 7.55
CA ARG A 176 -4.63 2.13 7.94
C ARG A 176 -4.17 2.50 9.33
N ILE A 177 -3.84 1.49 10.11
CA ILE A 177 -3.06 1.63 11.33
C ILE A 177 -1.59 1.35 11.01
N VAL A 178 -0.70 2.27 11.39
CA VAL A 178 0.75 2.05 11.34
C VAL A 178 1.27 1.94 12.75
N LEU A 179 1.68 0.75 13.12
CA LEU A 179 2.24 0.43 14.44
C LEU A 179 3.75 0.58 14.40
N LEU A 180 4.29 1.49 15.20
CA LEU A 180 5.72 1.68 15.43
C LEU A 180 6.07 1.07 16.79
N SER A 181 6.77 -0.07 16.80
CA SER A 181 7.15 -0.80 18.02
C SER A 181 8.44 -1.57 17.80
N ASP A 182 9.21 -1.79 18.85
CA ASP A 182 10.42 -2.63 18.84
C ASP A 182 10.25 -3.93 19.60
N GLY A 183 9.11 -4.14 20.25
CA GLY A 183 8.93 -5.20 21.21
C GLY A 183 7.64 -5.99 21.09
N LEU A 184 7.59 -7.01 21.94
CA LEU A 184 6.41 -7.85 22.12
C LEU A 184 5.52 -7.26 23.21
N ALA A 185 4.19 -7.41 23.04
CA ALA A 185 3.23 -7.07 24.07
C ALA A 185 3.50 -7.81 25.38
N ASN A 186 3.45 -7.10 26.49
CA ASN A 186 3.61 -7.68 27.83
C ASN A 186 2.57 -7.18 28.85
N VAL A 187 1.60 -6.36 28.40
CA VAL A 187 0.47 -5.86 29.20
C VAL A 187 -0.83 -6.10 28.43
N GLY A 188 -1.81 -6.70 29.13
CA GLY A 188 -3.10 -7.06 28.54
C GLY A 188 -3.03 -8.31 27.65
N PRO A 189 -4.00 -8.49 26.73
CA PRO A 189 -3.95 -9.55 25.73
C PRO A 189 -2.68 -9.43 24.89
N SER A 190 -1.81 -10.41 24.97
CA SER A 190 -0.46 -10.34 24.38
C SER A 190 -0.07 -11.60 23.62
N THR A 191 -0.94 -12.61 23.60
CA THR A 191 -0.67 -13.85 22.86
C THR A 191 -0.80 -13.63 21.35
N PRO A 192 -0.08 -14.40 20.52
CA PRO A 192 -0.21 -14.33 19.07
C PRO A 192 -1.68 -14.55 18.62
N GLU A 193 -2.45 -15.36 19.34
CA GLU A 193 -3.85 -15.63 19.08
C GLU A 193 -4.74 -14.41 19.35
N ASP A 194 -4.48 -13.68 20.43
CA ASP A 194 -5.21 -12.46 20.79
C ASP A 194 -4.99 -11.37 19.74
N LEU A 195 -3.72 -11.14 19.39
CA LEU A 195 -3.32 -10.16 18.38
C LEU A 195 -3.82 -10.55 16.99
N GLY A 196 -3.81 -11.86 16.68
CA GLY A 196 -4.37 -12.40 15.44
C GLY A 196 -5.86 -12.17 15.33
N ARG A 197 -6.63 -12.39 16.43
CA ARG A 197 -8.08 -12.09 16.48
C ARG A 197 -8.36 -10.60 16.28
N LEU A 198 -7.59 -9.74 16.92
CA LEU A 198 -7.71 -8.29 16.72
C LEU A 198 -7.46 -7.90 15.26
N GLY A 199 -6.38 -8.37 14.66
CA GLY A 199 -6.07 -8.12 13.26
C GLY A 199 -7.15 -8.63 12.30
N ALA A 200 -7.67 -9.84 12.54
CA ALA A 200 -8.76 -10.41 11.73
C ALA A 200 -10.09 -9.63 11.86
N ALA A 201 -10.38 -9.07 13.05
CA ALA A 201 -11.53 -8.19 13.23
C ALA A 201 -11.38 -6.88 12.45
N LEU A 202 -10.20 -6.26 12.51
CA LEU A 202 -9.91 -5.00 11.82
C LEU A 202 -9.98 -5.15 10.30
N ILE A 203 -9.50 -6.27 9.75
CA ILE A 203 -9.60 -6.55 8.31
C ILE A 203 -11.07 -6.62 7.85
N LYS A 204 -11.99 -7.15 8.66
CA LYS A 204 -13.42 -7.18 8.33
C LYS A 204 -14.04 -5.78 8.25
N GLU A 205 -13.43 -4.81 8.94
CA GLU A 205 -13.80 -3.40 8.90
C GLU A 205 -13.02 -2.61 7.83
N ASN A 206 -12.31 -3.28 6.92
CA ASN A 206 -11.40 -2.68 5.93
C ASN A 206 -10.27 -1.84 6.55
N ILE A 207 -9.91 -2.09 7.81
CA ILE A 207 -8.78 -1.45 8.48
C ILE A 207 -7.56 -2.36 8.37
N SER A 208 -6.53 -1.92 7.64
CA SER A 208 -5.27 -2.65 7.54
C SER A 208 -4.30 -2.21 8.64
N VAL A 209 -3.53 -3.17 9.17
CA VAL A 209 -2.48 -2.90 10.17
C VAL A 209 -1.12 -3.20 9.55
N THR A 210 -0.25 -2.20 9.56
CA THR A 210 1.15 -2.33 9.14
C THR A 210 2.05 -2.12 10.35
N THR A 211 2.94 -3.07 10.62
CA THR A 211 3.92 -2.95 11.70
C THR A 211 5.27 -2.53 11.14
N VAL A 212 5.86 -1.48 11.73
CA VAL A 212 7.20 -1.00 11.43
C VAL A 212 8.00 -1.10 12.71
N GLY A 213 9.05 -1.89 12.70
CA GLY A 213 9.90 -2.05 13.87
C GLY A 213 11.15 -1.17 13.84
N GLY A 214 11.56 -0.69 14.99
CA GLY A 214 12.78 0.07 15.19
C GLY A 214 13.97 -0.84 15.47
N GLY A 215 14.72 -1.21 14.46
CA GLY A 215 15.91 -2.05 14.54
C GLY A 215 16.07 -2.88 13.26
N TRP A 216 17.14 -3.64 13.14
CA TRP A 216 17.33 -4.63 12.08
C TRP A 216 16.22 -5.71 12.20
N ILE A 217 15.01 -5.37 11.75
CA ILE A 217 13.91 -6.32 11.77
C ILE A 217 13.95 -7.05 10.46
N THR A 218 14.52 -8.22 10.50
CA THR A 218 14.01 -9.34 9.73
C THR A 218 12.53 -9.45 10.12
N MET A 219 11.62 -8.97 9.26
CA MET A 219 10.20 -9.23 9.40
C MET A 219 10.04 -10.75 9.41
N LYS A 220 10.03 -11.36 10.58
CA LYS A 220 9.49 -12.70 10.75
C LYS A 220 7.99 -12.54 10.63
N ILE A 221 7.50 -12.48 9.39
CA ILE A 221 6.09 -12.68 9.09
C ILE A 221 5.81 -14.11 9.53
N SER A 222 5.27 -14.25 10.74
CA SER A 222 4.72 -15.54 11.15
C SER A 222 3.45 -15.75 10.34
N TRP A 223 3.56 -16.50 9.26
CA TRP A 223 2.46 -16.89 8.38
C TRP A 223 1.43 -17.79 9.06
N GLN A 224 1.63 -18.16 10.33
CA GLN A 224 0.77 -19.08 11.09
C GLN A 224 -0.64 -18.54 11.37
N GLY A 225 -0.90 -17.25 11.17
CA GLY A 225 -2.22 -16.63 11.35
C GLY A 225 -2.93 -16.20 10.07
N PHE A 226 -2.32 -16.34 8.90
CA PHE A 226 -2.97 -15.98 7.66
C PHE A 226 -3.82 -17.14 7.13
N PRO A 227 -5.10 -16.91 6.75
CA PRO A 227 -5.91 -17.94 6.14
C PRO A 227 -5.21 -18.45 4.86
N LYS A 228 -5.13 -19.77 4.67
CA LYS A 228 -4.58 -20.42 3.47
C LYS A 228 -5.06 -19.77 2.16
N LYS A 229 -6.29 -19.27 2.12
CA LYS A 229 -6.88 -18.54 0.99
C LYS A 229 -6.14 -17.26 0.56
N VAL A 230 -5.46 -16.56 1.49
CA VAL A 230 -4.70 -15.34 1.15
C VAL A 230 -3.40 -15.72 0.45
N ILE A 231 -2.72 -16.77 0.92
CA ILE A 231 -1.52 -17.32 0.29
C ILE A 231 -1.87 -17.86 -1.11
N GLU A 232 -2.97 -18.62 -1.24
CA GLU A 232 -3.44 -19.12 -2.54
C GLU A 232 -3.85 -18.01 -3.52
N ARG A 233 -4.35 -16.87 -3.05
CA ARG A 233 -4.66 -15.71 -3.92
C ARG A 233 -3.42 -15.01 -4.44
N ILE A 234 -2.36 -14.93 -3.64
CA ILE A 234 -1.07 -14.37 -4.06
C ILE A 234 -0.43 -15.30 -5.09
N CYS A 235 -0.49 -16.60 -4.87
CA CYS A 235 0.08 -17.61 -5.79
C CYS A 235 -0.76 -17.88 -7.06
N LYS A 236 -2.04 -17.47 -7.11
CA LYS A 236 -2.93 -17.64 -8.28
C LYS A 236 -3.14 -16.37 -9.09
N ALA A 237 -2.35 -15.31 -8.87
CA ALA A 237 -2.41 -14.14 -9.73
C ALA A 237 -2.04 -14.54 -11.17
N PRO A 238 -2.82 -14.13 -12.19
CA PRO A 238 -2.54 -14.49 -13.58
C PRO A 238 -1.17 -13.95 -14.00
N GLY A 239 -0.27 -14.83 -14.40
CA GLY A 239 1.12 -14.52 -14.76
C GLY A 239 2.18 -15.16 -13.85
N MET A 240 1.81 -15.86 -12.79
CA MET A 240 2.72 -16.64 -11.97
C MET A 240 2.83 -18.05 -12.53
N LEU A 241 3.85 -18.31 -13.33
CA LEU A 241 4.32 -19.65 -13.65
C LEU A 241 5.19 -20.13 -12.48
N LEU A 242 4.73 -21.15 -11.76
CA LEU A 242 5.53 -21.96 -10.82
C LEU A 242 6.49 -22.83 -11.59
#